data_ad021cd4a03f3c70057e434226601ced
#
_entry.id   ad021cd4a03f3c70057e434226601ced
#
_cell.length_a   1.000
_cell.length_b   1.000
_cell.length_c   1.000
_cell.angle_alpha   90.00
_cell.angle_beta   90.00
_cell.angle_gamma   90.00
#
_symmetry.space_group_name_H-M   'P 1'
#
loop_
_entity.id
_entity.type
_entity.pdbx_description
1 polymer ?
#
loop_
_entity_poly.entity_id
_entity_poly.type
_entity_poly.pdbx_seq_one_letter_code
_entity_poly.pdbx_strand_id
1 'polypeptide(L)'
;MNPEQQYIELFEQCEAMICKHSAEMLNAPRARAFADFKQLSFPTRKIEAYKYTDAAKLFAPDYGLNLNRLDIPVNPYDVFKCDVPNLSTALYFMVNDRFYGKALPKNNFPAGL
;
A
#
# COMPACT_ATOMS: atom_id res chain seq x y z
N MET A 1 -11.92 16.11 -14.13
CA MET A 1 -10.58 15.57 -14.49
C MET A 1 -10.76 14.10 -14.78
N ASN A 2 -10.11 13.58 -15.80
CA ASN A 2 -10.11 12.14 -16.07
C ASN A 2 -9.39 11.41 -14.91
N PRO A 3 -9.98 10.38 -14.29
CA PRO A 3 -9.34 9.64 -13.20
C PRO A 3 -7.93 9.15 -13.51
N GLU A 4 -7.68 8.72 -14.74
CA GLU A 4 -6.35 8.27 -15.18
C GLU A 4 -5.32 9.37 -15.10
N GLN A 5 -5.65 10.55 -15.61
CA GLN A 5 -4.76 11.70 -15.60
C GLN A 5 -4.42 12.13 -14.18
N GLN A 6 -5.38 12.06 -13.26
CA GLN A 6 -5.18 12.35 -11.84
C GLN A 6 -4.09 11.44 -11.22
N TYR A 7 -4.14 10.14 -11.47
CA TYR A 7 -3.13 9.21 -10.93
C TYR A 7 -1.79 9.30 -11.64
N ILE A 8 -1.77 9.62 -12.94
CA ILE A 8 -0.53 9.87 -13.68
C ILE A 8 0.20 11.07 -13.07
N GLU A 9 -0.48 12.19 -12.93
CA GLU A 9 0.10 13.41 -12.36
C GLU A 9 0.55 13.21 -10.91
N LEU A 10 -0.25 12.51 -10.11
CA LEU A 10 0.06 12.22 -8.73
C LEU A 10 1.33 11.38 -8.60
N PHE A 11 1.49 10.35 -9.44
CA PHE A 11 2.70 9.54 -9.44
C PHE A 11 3.92 10.35 -9.90
N GLU A 12 3.82 11.12 -10.97
CA GLU A 12 4.92 11.96 -11.49
C GLU A 12 5.41 12.98 -10.45
N GLN A 13 4.49 13.57 -9.69
CA GLN A 13 4.82 14.52 -8.62
C GLN A 13 5.44 13.86 -7.39
N CYS A 14 5.05 12.62 -7.09
CA CYS A 14 5.39 11.95 -5.83
C CYS A 14 6.34 10.78 -5.98
N GLU A 15 6.82 10.46 -7.18
CA GLU A 15 7.67 9.29 -7.46
C GLU A 15 8.86 9.18 -6.52
N ALA A 16 9.61 10.26 -6.34
CA ALA A 16 10.77 10.28 -5.46
C ALA A 16 10.42 9.95 -4.00
N MET A 17 9.29 10.45 -3.52
CA MET A 17 8.81 10.20 -2.16
C MET A 17 8.32 8.76 -1.99
N ILE A 18 7.62 8.23 -2.99
CA ILE A 18 7.15 6.84 -3.02
C ILE A 18 8.34 5.89 -2.98
N CYS A 19 9.33 6.11 -3.83
CA CYS A 19 10.52 5.25 -3.93
C CYS A 19 11.42 5.33 -2.70
N LYS A 20 11.49 6.49 -2.05
CA LYS A 20 12.32 6.68 -0.85
C LYS A 20 11.91 5.77 0.32
N HIS A 21 10.63 5.46 0.44
CA HIS A 21 10.08 4.67 1.55
C HIS A 21 9.72 3.23 1.15
N SER A 22 10.23 2.76 0.03
CA SER A 22 9.93 1.45 -0.54
C SER A 22 11.22 0.65 -0.79
N ALA A 23 11.11 -0.68 -0.74
CA ALA A 23 12.23 -1.56 -1.03
C ALA A 23 12.60 -1.54 -2.52
N GLU A 24 13.88 -1.74 -2.84
CA GLU A 24 14.38 -1.73 -4.22
C GLU A 24 13.66 -2.75 -5.11
N MET A 25 13.37 -3.93 -4.61
CA MET A 25 12.64 -4.95 -5.37
C MET A 25 11.21 -4.50 -5.76
N LEU A 26 10.62 -3.54 -5.04
CA LEU A 26 9.34 -2.92 -5.38
C LEU A 26 9.53 -1.71 -6.30
N ASN A 27 10.64 -1.00 -6.17
CA ASN A 27 10.93 0.18 -6.98
C ASN A 27 11.34 -0.17 -8.41
N ALA A 28 12.12 -1.25 -8.59
CA ALA A 28 12.63 -1.65 -9.90
C ALA A 28 11.54 -1.83 -10.98
N PRO A 29 10.39 -2.49 -10.73
CA PRO A 29 9.34 -2.63 -11.73
C PRO A 29 8.44 -1.40 -11.91
N ARG A 30 8.56 -0.35 -11.08
CA ARG A 30 7.63 0.80 -11.10
C ARG A 30 7.62 1.55 -12.42
N ALA A 31 8.78 1.83 -12.98
CA ALA A 31 8.88 2.56 -14.24
C ALA A 31 8.16 1.86 -15.37
N ARG A 32 8.32 0.53 -15.47
CA ARG A 32 7.61 -0.29 -16.45
C ARG A 32 6.12 -0.32 -16.19
N ALA A 33 5.70 -0.58 -14.96
CA ALA A 33 4.29 -0.61 -14.58
C ALA A 33 3.60 0.73 -14.86
N PHE A 34 4.29 1.84 -14.62
CA PHE A 34 3.76 3.17 -14.91
C PHE A 34 3.62 3.43 -16.42
N ALA A 35 4.60 3.00 -17.22
CA ALA A 35 4.50 3.08 -18.68
C ALA A 35 3.33 2.25 -19.21
N ASP A 36 3.16 1.03 -18.70
CA ASP A 36 2.05 0.14 -19.04
C ASP A 36 0.70 0.78 -18.64
N PHE A 37 0.60 1.40 -17.47
CA PHE A 37 -0.62 2.10 -17.04
C PHE A 37 -0.97 3.27 -17.95
N LYS A 38 0.01 4.09 -18.36
CA LYS A 38 -0.20 5.19 -19.33
C LYS A 38 -0.74 4.70 -20.67
N GLN A 39 -0.34 3.50 -21.07
CA GLN A 39 -0.77 2.91 -22.35
C GLN A 39 -2.10 2.19 -22.24
N LEU A 40 -2.32 1.42 -21.18
CA LEU A 40 -3.49 0.54 -21.03
C LEU A 40 -4.70 1.23 -20.38
N SER A 41 -4.44 2.20 -19.51
CA SER A 41 -5.47 2.88 -18.73
C SER A 41 -6.22 1.96 -17.74
N PHE A 42 -7.32 2.42 -17.16
CA PHE A 42 -8.18 1.57 -16.34
C PHE A 42 -8.89 0.52 -17.17
N PRO A 43 -9.04 -0.71 -16.65
CA PRO A 43 -9.80 -1.74 -17.34
C PRO A 43 -11.26 -1.32 -17.51
N THR A 44 -11.81 -1.61 -18.68
CA THR A 44 -13.20 -1.35 -19.01
C THR A 44 -14.06 -2.59 -18.80
N ARG A 45 -15.38 -2.40 -18.73
CA ARG A 45 -16.34 -3.51 -18.66
C ARG A 45 -16.35 -4.44 -19.87
N LYS A 46 -15.66 -4.07 -20.96
CA LYS A 46 -15.46 -4.93 -22.13
C LYS A 46 -14.49 -6.08 -21.86
N ILE A 47 -13.64 -5.93 -20.82
CA ILE A 47 -12.76 -6.99 -20.37
C ILE A 47 -13.55 -7.94 -19.45
N GLU A 48 -13.53 -9.24 -19.77
CA GLU A 48 -14.36 -10.24 -19.08
C GLU A 48 -14.18 -10.23 -17.56
N ALA A 49 -12.92 -10.09 -17.08
CA ALA A 49 -12.61 -10.04 -15.65
C ALA A 49 -13.24 -8.82 -14.94
N TYR A 50 -13.55 -7.75 -15.67
CA TYR A 50 -14.11 -6.50 -15.15
C TYR A 50 -15.54 -6.20 -15.62
N LYS A 51 -16.23 -7.18 -16.17
CA LYS A 51 -17.57 -7.05 -16.75
C LYS A 51 -18.59 -6.38 -15.80
N TYR A 52 -18.49 -6.67 -14.51
CA TYR A 52 -19.38 -6.13 -13.47
C TYR A 52 -18.74 -5.03 -12.63
N THR A 53 -17.53 -4.58 -12.96
CA THR A 53 -16.77 -3.59 -12.20
C THR A 53 -16.38 -2.42 -13.07
N ASP A 54 -16.84 -1.22 -12.70
CA ASP A 54 -16.41 0.02 -13.33
C ASP A 54 -15.22 0.62 -12.57
N ALA A 55 -14.02 0.22 -12.95
CA ALA A 55 -12.79 0.64 -12.27
C ALA A 55 -12.60 2.17 -12.34
N ALA A 56 -12.85 2.78 -13.49
CA ALA A 56 -12.70 4.23 -13.64
C ALA A 56 -13.63 5.00 -12.69
N LYS A 57 -14.87 4.53 -12.51
CA LYS A 57 -15.82 5.13 -11.57
C LYS A 57 -15.39 4.98 -10.12
N LEU A 58 -14.82 3.83 -9.76
CA LEU A 58 -14.33 3.58 -8.39
C LEU A 58 -13.15 4.48 -8.03
N PHE A 59 -12.30 4.80 -9.00
CA PHE A 59 -11.13 5.66 -8.81
C PHE A 59 -11.35 7.13 -9.22
N ALA A 60 -12.58 7.51 -9.55
CA ALA A 60 -12.91 8.90 -9.86
C ALA A 60 -12.77 9.87 -8.68
N PRO A 61 -13.14 9.50 -7.42
CA PRO A 61 -12.89 10.35 -6.28
C PRO A 61 -11.40 10.52 -6.00
N ASP A 62 -11.00 11.70 -5.54
CA ASP A 62 -9.65 11.94 -5.06
C ASP A 62 -9.49 11.36 -3.64
N TYR A 63 -8.90 10.18 -3.57
CA TYR A 63 -8.58 9.56 -2.28
C TYR A 63 -7.28 10.09 -1.67
N GLY A 64 -6.52 10.88 -2.42
CA GLY A 64 -5.19 11.33 -2.03
C GLY A 64 -4.17 10.19 -1.93
N LEU A 65 -2.94 10.57 -1.61
CA LEU A 65 -1.90 9.61 -1.20
C LEU A 65 -1.45 9.95 0.21
N ASN A 66 -1.62 9.02 1.13
CA ASN A 66 -1.07 9.16 2.48
C ASN A 66 0.43 8.83 2.46
N LEU A 67 1.23 9.74 1.93
CA LEU A 67 2.69 9.61 1.86
C LEU A 67 3.38 10.03 3.15
N ASN A 68 2.73 10.83 3.97
CA ASN A 68 3.24 11.26 5.25
C ASN A 68 2.95 10.20 6.31
N ARG A 69 4.00 9.70 6.95
CA ARG A 69 3.88 8.77 8.06
C ARG A 69 3.46 9.55 9.30
N LEU A 70 2.17 9.59 9.55
CA LEU A 70 1.64 10.13 10.78
C LEU A 70 1.95 9.21 11.95
N ASP A 71 2.42 9.78 13.05
CA ASP A 71 2.57 9.05 14.29
C ASP A 71 1.19 8.64 14.83
N ILE A 72 1.04 7.34 15.07
CA ILE A 72 -0.17 6.81 15.67
C ILE A 72 0.06 6.76 17.17
N PRO A 73 -0.71 7.50 17.97
CA PRO A 73 -0.48 7.62 19.42
C PRO A 73 -0.90 6.38 20.22
N VAL A 74 -1.23 5.29 19.54
CA VAL A 74 -1.68 4.04 20.17
C VAL A 74 -0.68 2.93 19.86
N ASN A 75 -0.26 2.21 20.91
CA ASN A 75 0.52 1.00 20.74
C ASN A 75 -0.44 -0.19 20.55
N PRO A 76 -0.51 -0.82 19.36
CA PRO A 76 -1.42 -1.93 19.11
C PRO A 76 -1.12 -3.16 19.97
N TYR A 77 0.11 -3.34 20.42
CA TYR A 77 0.49 -4.44 21.32
C TYR A 77 -0.13 -4.32 22.71
N ASP A 78 -0.47 -3.12 23.15
CA ASP A 78 -1.14 -2.87 24.43
C ASP A 78 -2.66 -3.04 24.34
N VAL A 79 -3.23 -2.80 23.18
CA VAL A 79 -4.68 -2.82 22.94
C VAL A 79 -5.16 -4.19 22.49
N PHE A 80 -4.41 -4.84 21.61
CA PHE A 80 -4.75 -6.16 21.08
C PHE A 80 -4.19 -7.24 22.01
N LYS A 81 -5.08 -7.96 22.64
CA LYS A 81 -4.74 -9.11 23.49
C LYS A 81 -5.36 -10.37 22.89
N CYS A 82 -4.51 -11.27 22.44
CA CYS A 82 -4.91 -12.61 22.03
C CYS A 82 -4.51 -13.57 23.13
N ASP A 83 -5.47 -14.01 23.93
CA ASP A 83 -5.27 -14.98 25.01
C ASP A 83 -5.42 -16.41 24.46
N VAL A 84 -4.53 -16.81 23.58
CA VAL A 84 -4.39 -18.22 23.20
C VAL A 84 -3.26 -18.81 24.00
N PRO A 85 -3.52 -19.55 25.09
CA PRO A 85 -2.48 -20.10 25.94
C PRO A 85 -1.61 -21.11 25.18
N ASN A 86 -0.31 -21.07 25.41
CA ASN A 86 0.70 -22.00 24.88
C ASN A 86 0.96 -21.94 23.36
N LEU A 87 0.56 -20.88 22.66
CA LEU A 87 0.98 -20.65 21.30
C LEU A 87 2.12 -19.65 21.26
N SER A 88 3.27 -20.09 20.78
CA SER A 88 4.38 -19.21 20.42
C SER A 88 4.07 -18.61 19.05
N THR A 89 3.60 -17.38 19.00
CA THR A 89 3.29 -16.66 17.76
C THR A 89 4.12 -15.39 17.65
N ALA A 90 4.60 -15.12 16.44
CA ALA A 90 5.10 -13.80 16.11
C ALA A 90 3.91 -12.93 15.68
N LEU A 91 3.68 -11.83 16.38
CA LEU A 91 2.54 -10.94 16.13
C LEU A 91 3.04 -9.63 15.51
N TYR A 92 2.53 -9.32 14.34
CA TYR A 92 2.84 -8.09 13.61
C TYR A 92 1.56 -7.30 13.35
N PHE A 93 1.66 -5.98 13.39
CA PHE A 93 0.52 -5.10 13.16
C PHE A 93 0.69 -4.25 11.92
N MET A 94 -0.38 -4.18 11.16
CA MET A 94 -0.62 -3.14 10.16
C MET A 94 -1.62 -2.15 10.75
N VAL A 95 -1.26 -0.90 10.81
CA VAL A 95 -2.14 0.16 11.34
C VAL A 95 -2.30 1.22 10.26
N ASN A 96 -3.53 1.44 9.82
CA ASN A 96 -3.85 2.38 8.75
C ASN A 96 -2.94 2.19 7.51
N ASP A 97 -2.94 0.99 6.94
CA ASP A 97 -2.15 0.59 5.77
C ASP A 97 -0.63 0.58 5.94
N ARG A 98 -0.13 0.72 7.17
CA ARG A 98 1.31 0.78 7.44
C ARG A 98 1.75 -0.26 8.46
N PHE A 99 2.94 -0.80 8.23
CA PHE A 99 3.58 -1.69 9.18
C PHE A 99 4.00 -0.92 10.44
N TYR A 100 3.57 -1.43 11.60
CA TYR A 100 3.92 -0.86 12.89
C TYR A 100 5.21 -1.49 13.42
N GLY A 101 6.33 -0.75 13.32
CA GLY A 101 7.66 -1.25 13.69
C GLY A 101 8.19 -0.77 15.05
N LYS A 102 7.47 0.14 15.73
CA LYS A 102 8.03 0.84 16.90
C LYS A 102 8.26 -0.02 18.14
N ALA A 103 7.51 -1.09 18.33
CA ALA A 103 7.56 -1.93 19.52
C ALA A 103 8.10 -3.34 19.26
N LEU A 104 8.68 -3.59 18.08
CA LEU A 104 9.32 -4.87 17.80
C LEU A 104 10.60 -5.02 18.63
N PRO A 105 10.75 -6.11 19.38
CA PRO A 105 12.03 -6.43 20.00
C PRO A 105 13.10 -6.53 18.91
N LYS A 106 14.24 -5.91 19.13
CA LYS A 106 15.41 -6.08 18.26
C LYS A 106 15.70 -7.57 18.16
N ASN A 107 15.69 -8.13 16.96
CA ASN A 107 15.98 -9.53 16.63
C ASN A 107 14.79 -10.52 16.64
N ASN A 108 13.56 -10.08 16.53
CA ASN A 108 12.41 -11.00 16.60
C ASN A 108 11.81 -11.38 15.24
N PHE A 109 12.51 -11.14 14.15
CA PHE A 109 12.06 -11.63 12.84
C PHE A 109 12.55 -13.06 12.63
N PRO A 110 11.64 -14.02 12.29
CA PRO A 110 12.05 -15.33 11.84
C PRO A 110 12.95 -15.22 10.61
N ALA A 111 13.82 -16.21 10.40
CA ALA A 111 14.65 -16.27 9.21
C ALA A 111 13.78 -16.22 7.94
N GLY A 112 14.08 -15.30 7.01
CA GLY A 112 13.31 -15.12 5.77
C GLY A 112 12.26 -14.01 5.80
N LEU A 113 12.13 -13.30 6.91
CA LEU A 113 11.25 -12.12 7.04
C LEU A 113 12.05 -10.82 6.88
#